data_11f00e125bd73f9567b9cf2240a803f1
#
_entry.id   11f00e125bd73f9567b9cf2240a803f1
#
_cell.length_a   1.000
_cell.length_b   1.000
_cell.length_c   1.000
_cell.angle_alpha   90.00
_cell.angle_beta   90.00
_cell.angle_gamma   90.00
#
_symmetry.space_group_name_H-M   'P 1'
#
loop_
_entity.id
_entity.type
_entity.pdbx_description
1 polymer ?
#
loop_
_entity_poly.entity_id
_entity_poly.type
_entity_poly.pdbx_seq_one_letter_code
_entity_poly.pdbx_strand_id
1 'polypeptide(L)'
;LHLLKVPLKDQLTRVPPLLFALVIGCLYLDAFIFPHTPIYQGDTAPIFMLEATKMLQGQLIYRDFFQFTLPGTQVFYLLLFKLFGIHAWIPSAVWVFLGIGLAWAGVVISRQLLSGSTVYLPSILFLGLGFVTEPDPTHHWFSTLACMVALAVLMKERNPSRLAAAGALCGIATLFTQSRGVVAIAGIAAFLLWECRAKKLTWRWLGRAALYLMVPFLATTLPVAAYFAWKAGPRLFINCTVVFLVKYWSKWFWGTFYVYGADLPDFASWLEVPALLLWIFMHLLLPFVYLLFYVQYRRRAKAHPDKPWDGAMLIAIVGFFLFLGIAFSPVWFRLISVAPPALILYVWLIQSETKAPRVLTHLAWILGLFALLCQSALVQTGWRGYIESPTGRTALLDPAHYEKYQWLLKHTHPGDFFFQAFDCDEYFLLGLQDPAEVAFVTDSTYTRPEQVQNAIDMIEKHQVRIVMWSAWLDVPRSPGADGSAEHPFRVYLRAHYHPVKGFDDQFEEAWERNRQEVSLRDIAISPQSTKPQARP
;
A
#
# COMPACT_ATOMS: atom_id res chain seq x y z
N LEU A 1 1.62 1.22 28.42
CA LEU A 1 0.35 1.23 29.17
C LEU A 1 0.11 2.56 29.91
N HIS A 2 1.11 3.39 30.20
CA HIS A 2 0.91 4.72 30.83
C HIS A 2 0.51 5.82 29.82
N LEU A 3 0.67 5.62 28.50
CA LEU A 3 0.04 6.48 27.48
C LEU A 3 -1.49 6.34 27.49
N LEU A 4 -2.00 5.20 27.95
CA LEU A 4 -3.43 4.97 28.18
C LEU A 4 -3.95 5.57 29.49
N LYS A 5 -3.07 6.14 30.36
CA LYS A 5 -3.51 6.80 31.62
C LYS A 5 -3.85 8.28 31.47
N VAL A 6 -3.51 8.92 30.35
CA VAL A 6 -4.24 10.15 29.99
C VAL A 6 -5.48 9.66 29.26
N PRO A 7 -6.68 9.82 29.85
CA PRO A 7 -7.88 9.30 29.24
C PRO A 7 -7.98 9.81 27.81
N LEU A 8 -8.35 8.96 26.88
CA LEU A 8 -8.58 9.31 25.47
C LEU A 8 -9.43 10.59 25.36
N LYS A 9 -10.34 10.75 26.30
CA LYS A 9 -11.20 11.93 26.50
C LYS A 9 -10.39 13.24 26.66
N ASP A 10 -9.30 13.27 27.44
CA ASP A 10 -8.48 14.47 27.64
C ASP A 10 -7.56 14.77 26.46
N GLN A 11 -7.28 13.80 25.62
CA GLN A 11 -6.52 14.01 24.36
C GLN A 11 -7.44 14.54 23.25
N LEU A 12 -8.65 14.02 23.15
CA LEU A 12 -9.65 14.47 22.18
C LEU A 12 -10.18 15.88 22.49
N THR A 13 -10.33 16.26 23.76
CA THR A 13 -10.77 17.61 24.17
C THR A 13 -9.77 18.72 23.83
N ARG A 14 -8.54 18.37 23.43
CA ARG A 14 -7.50 19.32 23.03
C ARG A 14 -7.40 19.57 21.53
N VAL A 15 -8.09 18.79 20.70
CA VAL A 15 -8.24 19.07 19.26
C VAL A 15 -9.46 19.99 19.09
N PRO A 16 -9.37 21.08 18.32
CA PRO A 16 -10.54 21.87 18.02
C PRO A 16 -11.61 20.96 17.39
N PRO A 17 -12.80 20.85 17.99
CA PRO A 17 -13.81 19.91 17.51
C PRO A 17 -14.18 20.10 16.04
N LEU A 18 -14.15 21.35 15.59
CA LEU A 18 -14.44 21.72 14.20
C LEU A 18 -13.36 21.17 13.24
N LEU A 19 -12.07 21.27 13.59
CA LEU A 19 -10.99 20.74 12.76
C LEU A 19 -11.05 19.20 12.69
N PHE A 20 -11.38 18.55 13.80
CA PHE A 20 -11.55 17.11 13.86
C PHE A 20 -12.72 16.65 12.99
N ALA A 21 -13.88 17.33 13.11
CA ALA A 21 -15.07 17.03 12.29
C ALA A 21 -14.77 17.27 10.79
N LEU A 22 -14.06 18.36 10.45
CA LEU A 22 -13.66 18.65 9.08
C LEU A 22 -12.81 17.52 8.49
N VAL A 23 -11.77 17.09 9.20
CA VAL A 23 -10.87 16.02 8.74
C VAL A 23 -11.63 14.71 8.53
N ILE A 24 -12.44 14.31 9.49
CA ILE A 24 -13.27 13.09 9.36
C ILE A 24 -14.24 13.23 8.19
N GLY A 25 -14.89 14.39 8.06
CA GLY A 25 -15.82 14.68 6.98
C GLY A 25 -15.15 14.57 5.61
N CYS A 26 -13.98 15.18 5.41
CA CYS A 26 -13.23 15.07 4.16
C CYS A 26 -12.83 13.62 3.87
N LEU A 27 -12.21 12.91 4.83
CA LEU A 27 -11.83 11.51 4.63
C LEU A 27 -13.04 10.62 4.30
N TYR A 28 -14.19 10.89 4.93
CA TYR A 28 -15.42 10.18 4.60
C TYR A 28 -15.89 10.47 3.18
N LEU A 29 -15.89 11.74 2.78
CA LEU A 29 -16.30 12.16 1.43
C LEU A 29 -15.33 11.71 0.32
N ASP A 30 -14.06 11.46 0.65
CA ASP A 30 -13.08 10.90 -0.28
C ASP A 30 -13.21 9.37 -0.44
N ALA A 31 -13.83 8.68 0.52
CA ALA A 31 -14.03 7.24 0.52
C ALA A 31 -15.45 6.80 0.13
N PHE A 32 -16.43 7.69 0.29
CA PHE A 32 -17.85 7.40 0.03
C PHE A 32 -18.51 8.55 -0.72
N ILE A 33 -19.27 8.24 -1.76
CA ILE A 33 -20.25 9.18 -2.31
C ILE A 33 -21.40 9.31 -1.31
N PHE A 34 -21.69 10.53 -0.93
CA PHE A 34 -22.76 10.81 0.05
C PHE A 34 -24.11 10.22 -0.41
N PRO A 35 -24.90 9.57 0.45
CA PRO A 35 -24.67 9.44 1.89
C PRO A 35 -23.76 8.28 2.32
N HIS A 36 -23.62 7.16 1.55
CA HIS A 36 -22.90 5.98 2.03
C HIS A 36 -22.42 5.01 0.93
N THR A 37 -22.45 5.41 -0.34
CA THR A 37 -21.97 4.52 -1.43
C THR A 37 -20.45 4.50 -1.46
N PRO A 38 -19.78 3.35 -1.23
CA PRO A 38 -18.34 3.27 -1.28
C PRO A 38 -17.83 3.58 -2.68
N ILE A 39 -16.69 4.26 -2.73
CA ILE A 39 -15.96 4.50 -3.97
C ILE A 39 -15.01 3.33 -4.17
N TYR A 40 -14.98 2.80 -5.37
CA TYR A 40 -13.97 1.79 -5.71
C TYR A 40 -12.60 2.43 -5.72
N GLN A 41 -11.71 1.81 -4.97
CA GLN A 41 -10.33 2.21 -4.85
C GLN A 41 -9.49 1.09 -5.48
N GLY A 42 -9.21 1.24 -6.77
CA GLY A 42 -8.33 0.36 -7.54
C GLY A 42 -6.87 0.51 -7.11
N ASP A 43 -5.96 0.01 -7.91
CA ASP A 43 -4.51 0.00 -7.77
C ASP A 43 -3.98 -1.20 -6.97
N THR A 44 -3.36 -1.05 -5.80
CA THR A 44 -2.68 -2.18 -5.13
C THR A 44 -3.57 -2.94 -4.14
N ALA A 45 -4.61 -2.29 -3.57
CA ALA A 45 -5.50 -2.95 -2.61
C ALA A 45 -6.21 -4.20 -3.14
N PRO A 46 -6.67 -4.24 -4.40
CA PRO A 46 -7.36 -5.40 -4.95
C PRO A 46 -6.59 -6.71 -4.83
N ILE A 47 -5.26 -6.70 -4.99
CA ILE A 47 -4.46 -7.94 -4.82
C ILE A 47 -4.60 -8.53 -3.42
N PHE A 48 -4.55 -7.70 -2.37
CA PHE A 48 -4.67 -8.19 -0.99
C PHE A 48 -6.09 -8.67 -0.67
N MET A 49 -7.11 -8.07 -1.29
CA MET A 49 -8.49 -8.50 -1.16
C MET A 49 -8.75 -9.82 -1.91
N LEU A 50 -8.22 -9.98 -3.11
CA LEU A 50 -8.23 -11.23 -3.86
C LEU A 50 -7.58 -12.35 -3.04
N GLU A 51 -6.37 -12.11 -2.54
CA GLU A 51 -5.61 -13.09 -1.76
C GLU A 51 -6.30 -13.45 -0.43
N ALA A 52 -6.91 -12.45 0.26
CA ALA A 52 -7.73 -12.71 1.44
C ALA A 52 -8.97 -13.56 1.10
N THR A 53 -9.58 -13.36 -0.07
CA THR A 53 -10.69 -14.18 -0.57
C THR A 53 -10.22 -15.61 -0.88
N LYS A 54 -9.07 -15.79 -1.54
CA LYS A 54 -8.44 -17.11 -1.73
C LYS A 54 -8.19 -17.82 -0.39
N MET A 55 -7.68 -17.09 0.62
CA MET A 55 -7.49 -17.64 1.97
C MET A 55 -8.82 -17.99 2.66
N LEU A 56 -9.87 -17.23 2.44
CA LEU A 56 -11.22 -17.52 2.96
C LEU A 56 -11.78 -18.81 2.35
N GLN A 57 -11.44 -19.10 1.09
CA GLN A 57 -11.76 -20.34 0.38
C GLN A 57 -10.87 -21.53 0.79
N GLY A 58 -9.93 -21.35 1.72
CA GLY A 58 -9.06 -22.40 2.24
C GLY A 58 -7.71 -22.54 1.54
N GLN A 59 -7.40 -21.69 0.58
CA GLN A 59 -6.08 -21.65 -0.04
C GLN A 59 -5.04 -21.07 0.92
N LEU A 60 -3.81 -21.51 0.81
CA LEU A 60 -2.70 -21.10 1.68
C LEU A 60 -1.71 -20.23 0.91
N ILE A 61 -1.49 -19.00 1.40
CA ILE A 61 -0.48 -18.07 0.87
C ILE A 61 0.91 -18.73 0.82
N TYR A 62 1.68 -18.43 -0.19
CA TYR A 62 2.98 -18.98 -0.59
C TYR A 62 2.93 -20.41 -1.16
N ARG A 63 1.97 -21.24 -0.75
CA ARG A 63 1.84 -22.62 -1.25
C ARG A 63 0.94 -22.70 -2.47
N ASP A 64 -0.26 -22.10 -2.37
CA ASP A 64 -1.31 -22.24 -3.39
C ASP A 64 -1.37 -21.00 -4.30
N PHE A 65 -0.83 -19.87 -3.82
CA PHE A 65 -0.63 -18.66 -4.60
C PHE A 65 0.63 -17.91 -4.16
N PHE A 66 1.25 -17.23 -5.11
CA PHE A 66 2.49 -16.49 -4.90
C PHE A 66 2.24 -15.15 -4.22
N GLN A 67 3.02 -14.85 -3.19
CA GLN A 67 3.12 -13.52 -2.59
C GLN A 67 4.52 -13.32 -2.00
N PHE A 68 5.09 -12.13 -2.12
CA PHE A 68 6.42 -11.81 -1.61
C PHE A 68 6.41 -10.96 -0.33
N THR A 69 5.26 -10.40 0.05
CA THR A 69 5.10 -9.69 1.34
C THR A 69 4.76 -10.67 2.46
N LEU A 70 5.03 -10.27 3.72
CA LEU A 70 4.49 -11.00 4.87
C LEU A 70 2.97 -10.80 4.94
N PRO A 71 2.23 -11.75 5.55
CA PRO A 71 0.79 -11.91 5.32
C PRO A 71 -0.10 -10.96 6.15
N GLY A 72 0.45 -9.86 6.69
CA GLY A 72 -0.28 -8.97 7.59
C GLY A 72 -1.55 -8.38 6.99
N THR A 73 -1.46 -7.91 5.74
CA THR A 73 -2.59 -7.28 5.05
C THR A 73 -3.65 -8.30 4.67
N GLN A 74 -3.23 -9.45 4.14
CA GLN A 74 -4.13 -10.54 3.77
C GLN A 74 -4.88 -11.09 4.99
N VAL A 75 -4.16 -11.34 6.08
CA VAL A 75 -4.77 -11.81 7.34
C VAL A 75 -5.73 -10.76 7.92
N PHE A 76 -5.40 -9.48 7.82
CA PHE A 76 -6.26 -8.40 8.26
C PHE A 76 -7.58 -8.38 7.47
N TYR A 77 -7.53 -8.40 6.13
CA TYR A 77 -8.74 -8.47 5.31
C TYR A 77 -9.49 -9.80 5.48
N LEU A 78 -8.79 -10.92 5.60
CA LEU A 78 -9.41 -12.21 5.91
C LEU A 78 -10.24 -12.16 7.19
N LEU A 79 -9.74 -11.51 8.25
CA LEU A 79 -10.49 -11.34 9.51
C LEU A 79 -11.73 -10.47 9.28
N LEU A 80 -11.62 -9.36 8.56
CA LEU A 80 -12.77 -8.51 8.25
C LEU A 80 -13.81 -9.23 7.40
N PHE A 81 -13.37 -10.00 6.38
CA PHE A 81 -14.29 -10.78 5.53
C PHE A 81 -14.98 -11.91 6.30
N LYS A 82 -14.30 -12.53 7.28
CA LYS A 82 -14.93 -13.50 8.17
C LYS A 82 -15.98 -12.89 9.11
N LEU A 83 -15.74 -11.65 9.55
CA LEU A 83 -16.63 -10.97 10.50
C LEU A 83 -17.84 -10.31 9.82
N PHE A 84 -17.63 -9.71 8.66
CA PHE A 84 -18.62 -8.85 8.02
C PHE A 84 -19.10 -9.36 6.65
N GLY A 85 -18.49 -10.41 6.11
CA GLY A 85 -18.68 -10.80 4.71
C GLY A 85 -17.79 -9.99 3.75
N ILE A 86 -17.82 -10.35 2.46
CA ILE A 86 -17.07 -9.64 1.42
C ILE A 86 -17.94 -8.48 0.93
N HIS A 87 -17.57 -7.25 1.28
CA HIS A 87 -18.31 -6.03 0.94
C HIS A 87 -17.40 -4.92 0.46
N ALA A 88 -17.82 -4.18 -0.56
CA ALA A 88 -17.09 -3.06 -1.16
C ALA A 88 -16.85 -1.89 -0.17
N TRP A 89 -17.67 -1.73 0.88
CA TRP A 89 -17.47 -0.67 1.87
C TRP A 89 -16.27 -0.92 2.81
N ILE A 90 -15.78 -2.18 2.92
CA ILE A 90 -14.73 -2.54 3.87
C ILE A 90 -13.41 -1.79 3.55
N PRO A 91 -12.84 -1.85 2.33
CA PRO A 91 -11.61 -1.12 2.03
C PRO A 91 -11.78 0.39 2.21
N SER A 92 -12.92 0.97 1.81
CA SER A 92 -13.21 2.41 2.01
C SER A 92 -13.21 2.80 3.49
N ALA A 93 -13.86 2.00 4.34
CA ALA A 93 -13.87 2.23 5.79
C ALA A 93 -12.47 2.08 6.41
N VAL A 94 -11.72 1.06 5.99
CA VAL A 94 -10.33 0.83 6.44
C VAL A 94 -9.46 2.04 6.10
N TRP A 95 -9.56 2.58 4.90
CA TRP A 95 -8.82 3.75 4.47
C TRP A 95 -9.14 4.99 5.35
N VAL A 96 -10.41 5.25 5.63
CA VAL A 96 -10.83 6.33 6.55
C VAL A 96 -10.20 6.16 7.94
N PHE A 97 -10.26 4.96 8.52
CA PHE A 97 -9.67 4.68 9.83
C PHE A 97 -8.15 4.83 9.83
N LEU A 98 -7.45 4.43 8.76
CA LEU A 98 -6.02 4.63 8.61
C LEU A 98 -5.66 6.12 8.54
N GLY A 99 -6.40 6.92 7.79
CA GLY A 99 -6.21 8.37 7.71
C GLY A 99 -6.39 9.07 9.06
N ILE A 100 -7.45 8.73 9.80
CA ILE A 100 -7.69 9.24 11.15
C ILE A 100 -6.55 8.82 12.10
N GLY A 101 -6.12 7.56 12.06
CA GLY A 101 -5.06 7.03 12.90
C GLY A 101 -3.72 7.70 12.63
N LEU A 102 -3.36 7.90 11.37
CA LEU A 102 -2.13 8.57 10.94
C LEU A 102 -2.12 10.06 11.33
N ALA A 103 -3.24 10.76 11.11
CA ALA A 103 -3.39 12.16 11.53
C ALA A 103 -3.26 12.30 13.04
N TRP A 104 -3.93 11.42 13.81
CA TRP A 104 -3.84 11.42 15.26
C TRP A 104 -2.40 11.15 15.76
N ALA A 105 -1.72 10.12 15.22
CA ALA A 105 -0.34 9.82 15.57
C ALA A 105 0.59 11.02 15.26
N GLY A 106 0.40 11.66 14.10
CA GLY A 106 1.10 12.89 13.71
C GLY A 106 0.91 14.02 14.74
N VAL A 107 -0.33 14.27 15.17
CA VAL A 107 -0.64 15.30 16.19
C VAL A 107 0.01 14.96 17.54
N VAL A 108 -0.05 13.69 17.98
CA VAL A 108 0.55 13.25 19.26
C VAL A 108 2.05 13.51 19.27
N ILE A 109 2.75 13.21 18.17
CA ILE A 109 4.18 13.45 18.02
C ILE A 109 4.45 14.98 17.96
N SER A 110 3.71 15.70 17.13
CA SER A 110 3.88 17.14 16.92
C SER A 110 3.73 17.96 18.20
N ARG A 111 2.84 17.56 19.12
CA ARG A 111 2.66 18.19 20.44
C ARG A 111 3.90 18.20 21.33
N GLN A 112 4.87 17.34 21.04
CA GLN A 112 6.13 17.32 21.81
C GLN A 112 7.16 18.35 21.28
N LEU A 113 6.97 18.86 20.07
CA LEU A 113 7.93 19.75 19.38
C LEU A 113 7.34 21.11 18.99
N LEU A 114 6.05 21.14 18.68
CA LEU A 114 5.34 22.30 18.16
C LEU A 114 4.38 22.86 19.21
N SER A 115 3.96 24.10 19.02
CA SER A 115 3.07 24.81 19.96
C SER A 115 1.90 25.47 19.21
N GLY A 116 0.79 25.71 19.93
CA GLY A 116 -0.39 26.35 19.36
C GLY A 116 -1.03 25.54 18.23
N SER A 117 -1.58 26.21 17.24
CA SER A 117 -2.26 25.56 16.10
C SER A 117 -1.31 24.78 15.17
N THR A 118 -0.03 25.15 15.12
CA THR A 118 0.95 24.47 14.25
C THR A 118 1.15 22.98 14.59
N VAL A 119 0.70 22.54 15.76
CA VAL A 119 0.66 21.10 16.15
C VAL A 119 -0.14 20.26 15.17
N TYR A 120 -1.17 20.81 14.54
CA TYR A 120 -2.04 20.08 13.60
C TYR A 120 -1.56 20.16 12.16
N LEU A 121 -0.71 21.16 11.84
CA LEU A 121 -0.29 21.46 10.48
C LEU A 121 0.41 20.30 9.76
N PRO A 122 1.34 19.52 10.39
CA PRO A 122 1.94 18.37 9.72
C PRO A 122 0.92 17.32 9.27
N SER A 123 -0.10 17.07 10.10
CA SER A 123 -1.16 16.11 9.77
C SER A 123 -2.07 16.62 8.65
N ILE A 124 -2.39 17.91 8.63
CA ILE A 124 -3.18 18.53 7.54
C ILE A 124 -2.40 18.49 6.22
N LEU A 125 -1.12 18.84 6.23
CA LEU A 125 -0.26 18.72 5.04
C LEU A 125 -0.16 17.28 4.56
N PHE A 126 0.04 16.33 5.47
CA PHE A 126 0.09 14.92 5.14
C PHE A 126 -1.20 14.41 4.49
N LEU A 127 -2.34 14.73 5.09
CA LEU A 127 -3.64 14.33 4.55
C LEU A 127 -3.90 15.00 3.19
N GLY A 128 -3.82 16.33 3.11
CA GLY A 128 -4.23 17.07 1.92
C GLY A 128 -3.27 16.93 0.73
N LEU A 129 -1.95 16.82 0.97
CA LEU A 129 -0.96 16.76 -0.11
C LEU A 129 -0.51 15.33 -0.46
N GLY A 130 -0.89 14.36 0.34
CA GLY A 130 -0.40 13.00 0.16
C GLY A 130 -1.47 11.94 0.36
N PHE A 131 -2.01 11.76 1.55
CA PHE A 131 -2.85 10.61 1.86
C PHE A 131 -4.10 10.51 0.97
N VAL A 132 -4.78 11.64 0.71
CA VAL A 132 -6.00 11.67 -0.12
C VAL A 132 -5.73 11.49 -1.62
N THR A 133 -4.47 11.66 -2.08
CA THR A 133 -4.10 11.38 -3.47
C THR A 133 -3.88 9.90 -3.74
N GLU A 134 -3.80 9.09 -2.70
CA GLU A 134 -3.58 7.65 -2.76
C GLU A 134 -4.67 6.91 -1.95
N PRO A 135 -5.88 6.83 -2.48
CA PRO A 135 -7.01 6.20 -1.77
C PRO A 135 -6.93 4.68 -1.81
N ASP A 136 -5.79 4.12 -1.43
CA ASP A 136 -5.45 2.70 -1.53
C ASP A 136 -5.12 2.13 -0.13
N PRO A 137 -6.04 1.40 0.54
CA PRO A 137 -5.84 0.90 1.91
C PRO A 137 -4.91 -0.31 1.96
N THR A 138 -3.64 -0.13 1.53
CA THR A 138 -2.62 -1.18 1.42
C THR A 138 -1.72 -1.30 2.63
N HIS A 139 -0.83 -2.29 2.54
CA HIS A 139 0.25 -2.59 3.48
C HIS A 139 1.11 -1.36 3.86
N HIS A 140 1.24 -0.37 2.96
CA HIS A 140 2.02 0.84 3.22
C HIS A 140 1.44 1.67 4.37
N TRP A 141 0.13 1.91 4.39
CA TRP A 141 -0.50 2.73 5.41
C TRP A 141 -0.53 2.04 6.78
N PHE A 142 -0.77 0.73 6.81
CA PHE A 142 -0.70 -0.05 8.05
C PHE A 142 0.69 0.01 8.70
N SER A 143 1.73 -0.22 7.89
CA SER A 143 3.11 -0.19 8.37
C SER A 143 3.53 1.22 8.80
N THR A 144 3.12 2.27 8.07
CA THR A 144 3.35 3.67 8.44
C THR A 144 2.68 4.01 9.76
N LEU A 145 1.41 3.64 9.93
CA LEU A 145 0.69 3.88 11.18
C LEU A 145 1.39 3.21 12.36
N ALA A 146 1.80 1.95 12.23
CA ALA A 146 2.52 1.24 13.27
C ALA A 146 3.87 1.91 13.62
N CYS A 147 4.64 2.37 12.62
CA CYS A 147 5.88 3.11 12.83
C CYS A 147 5.62 4.47 13.52
N MET A 148 4.59 5.20 13.11
CA MET A 148 4.24 6.50 13.72
C MET A 148 3.79 6.33 15.18
N VAL A 149 3.02 5.27 15.49
CA VAL A 149 2.65 4.96 16.87
C VAL A 149 3.88 4.55 17.69
N ALA A 150 4.82 3.78 17.12
CA ALA A 150 6.08 3.45 17.79
C ALA A 150 6.90 4.72 18.14
N LEU A 151 7.00 5.68 17.20
CA LEU A 151 7.60 6.98 17.46
C LEU A 151 6.87 7.72 18.59
N ALA A 152 5.54 7.82 18.53
CA ALA A 152 4.71 8.50 19.54
C ALA A 152 4.93 7.92 20.95
N VAL A 153 5.08 6.59 21.05
CA VAL A 153 5.38 5.89 22.32
C VAL A 153 6.73 6.31 22.88
N LEU A 154 7.74 6.50 22.03
CA LEU A 154 9.10 6.83 22.44
C LEU A 154 9.37 8.33 22.64
N MET A 155 8.44 9.22 22.25
CA MET A 155 8.65 10.67 22.35
C MET A 155 8.89 11.17 23.78
N LYS A 156 8.25 10.58 24.79
CA LYS A 156 8.36 11.06 26.19
C LYS A 156 9.56 10.47 26.91
N GLU A 157 9.60 9.13 27.01
CA GLU A 157 10.59 8.38 27.80
C GLU A 157 10.94 7.07 27.11
N ARG A 158 12.14 6.55 27.35
CA ARG A 158 12.65 5.28 26.83
C ARG A 158 12.77 4.24 27.96
N ASN A 159 11.66 4.08 28.72
CA ASN A 159 11.59 3.03 29.73
C ASN A 159 11.35 1.64 29.09
N PRO A 160 11.58 0.54 29.83
CA PRO A 160 11.45 -0.83 29.30
C PRO A 160 10.11 -1.12 28.63
N SER A 161 8.99 -0.68 29.23
CA SER A 161 7.65 -0.92 28.66
C SER A 161 7.45 -0.22 27.32
N ARG A 162 7.95 1.00 27.17
CA ARG A 162 7.82 1.77 25.91
C ARG A 162 8.74 1.25 24.83
N LEU A 163 9.94 0.83 25.18
CA LEU A 163 10.84 0.17 24.24
C LEU A 163 10.23 -1.14 23.77
N ALA A 164 9.64 -1.92 24.68
CA ALA A 164 8.95 -3.15 24.34
C ALA A 164 7.74 -2.90 23.41
N ALA A 165 6.92 -1.89 23.72
CA ALA A 165 5.79 -1.52 22.86
C ALA A 165 6.25 -1.04 21.47
N ALA A 166 7.30 -0.22 21.40
CA ALA A 166 7.86 0.23 20.13
C ALA A 166 8.44 -0.94 19.32
N GLY A 167 9.11 -1.89 19.96
CA GLY A 167 9.59 -3.11 19.32
C GLY A 167 8.45 -3.95 18.74
N ALA A 168 7.40 -4.19 19.52
CA ALA A 168 6.22 -4.92 19.06
C ALA A 168 5.53 -4.20 17.87
N LEU A 169 5.39 -2.87 17.91
CA LEU A 169 4.83 -2.07 16.84
C LEU A 169 5.68 -2.12 15.56
N CYS A 170 7.01 -2.08 15.67
CA CYS A 170 7.89 -2.31 14.53
C CYS A 170 7.75 -3.75 14.00
N GLY A 171 7.52 -4.73 14.86
CA GLY A 171 7.19 -6.10 14.48
C GLY A 171 5.88 -6.17 13.68
N ILE A 172 4.83 -5.50 14.14
CA ILE A 172 3.57 -5.36 13.41
C ILE A 172 3.81 -4.68 12.06
N ALA A 173 4.56 -3.58 12.02
CA ALA A 173 4.92 -2.91 10.75
C ALA A 173 5.61 -3.86 9.78
N THR A 174 6.49 -4.74 10.28
CA THR A 174 7.19 -5.77 9.48
C THR A 174 6.22 -6.78 8.87
N LEU A 175 5.18 -7.18 9.61
CA LEU A 175 4.18 -8.11 9.10
C LEU A 175 3.38 -7.54 7.92
N PHE A 176 3.19 -6.22 7.86
CA PHE A 176 2.57 -5.54 6.72
C PHE A 176 3.59 -5.25 5.61
N THR A 177 4.73 -4.65 5.95
CA THR A 177 5.80 -4.30 5.00
C THR A 177 7.16 -4.63 5.63
N GLN A 178 7.81 -5.71 5.18
CA GLN A 178 9.03 -6.22 5.80
C GLN A 178 10.10 -5.14 5.98
N SER A 179 10.43 -4.44 4.89
CA SER A 179 11.48 -3.42 4.88
C SER A 179 11.18 -2.28 5.85
N ARG A 180 9.92 -1.84 5.95
CA ARG A 180 9.55 -0.67 6.74
C ARG A 180 9.73 -0.90 8.25
N GLY A 181 9.25 -2.04 8.77
CA GLY A 181 9.45 -2.36 10.18
C GLY A 181 10.91 -2.59 10.54
N VAL A 182 11.67 -3.25 9.65
CA VAL A 182 13.12 -3.47 9.84
C VAL A 182 13.90 -2.16 9.83
N VAL A 183 13.64 -1.24 8.90
CA VAL A 183 14.36 0.06 8.89
C VAL A 183 13.91 0.96 10.03
N ALA A 184 12.65 0.88 10.48
CA ALA A 184 12.18 1.62 11.65
C ALA A 184 12.91 1.17 12.93
N ILE A 185 13.03 -0.14 13.17
CA ILE A 185 13.74 -0.65 14.34
C ILE A 185 15.24 -0.34 14.27
N ALA A 186 15.85 -0.37 13.09
CA ALA A 186 17.23 0.05 12.87
C ALA A 186 17.41 1.55 13.19
N GLY A 187 16.46 2.40 12.75
CA GLY A 187 16.45 3.82 13.07
C GLY A 187 16.31 4.08 14.58
N ILE A 188 15.45 3.35 15.28
CA ILE A 188 15.32 3.46 16.75
C ILE A 188 16.62 3.00 17.42
N ALA A 189 17.23 1.91 16.97
CA ALA A 189 18.51 1.44 17.51
C ALA A 189 19.63 2.47 17.30
N ALA A 190 19.69 3.09 16.12
CA ALA A 190 20.62 4.18 15.81
C ALA A 190 20.38 5.39 16.72
N PHE A 191 19.12 5.76 16.97
CA PHE A 191 18.78 6.81 17.93
C PHE A 191 19.22 6.44 19.36
N LEU A 192 19.00 5.23 19.84
CA LEU A 192 19.45 4.80 21.16
C LEU A 192 20.97 4.85 21.29
N LEU A 193 21.71 4.52 20.23
CA LEU A 193 23.16 4.68 20.18
C LEU A 193 23.58 6.15 20.25
N TRP A 194 22.89 7.02 19.53
CA TRP A 194 23.12 8.47 19.61
C TRP A 194 22.83 8.98 21.03
N GLU A 195 21.69 8.62 21.63
CA GLU A 195 21.31 9.02 22.98
C GLU A 195 22.32 8.53 24.04
N CYS A 196 22.77 7.28 23.90
CA CYS A 196 23.80 6.70 24.77
C CYS A 196 25.10 7.54 24.76
N ARG A 197 25.54 7.97 23.57
CA ARG A 197 26.74 8.79 23.43
C ARG A 197 26.51 10.24 23.89
N ALA A 198 25.39 10.85 23.51
CA ALA A 198 25.08 12.24 23.84
C ALA A 198 24.92 12.44 25.36
N LYS A 199 24.31 11.50 26.06
CA LYS A 199 24.08 11.52 27.51
C LYS A 199 25.15 10.79 28.31
N LYS A 200 26.21 10.30 27.67
CA LYS A 200 27.30 9.52 28.28
C LYS A 200 26.79 8.33 29.12
N LEU A 201 25.74 7.65 28.61
CA LEU A 201 25.18 6.46 29.25
C LEU A 201 26.11 5.26 29.09
N THR A 202 25.91 4.23 29.91
CA THR A 202 26.75 3.03 29.87
C THR A 202 26.34 2.11 28.70
N TRP A 203 27.30 1.36 28.14
CA TRP A 203 27.01 0.33 27.14
C TRP A 203 26.06 -0.76 27.64
N ARG A 204 26.04 -1.01 28.96
CA ARG A 204 25.07 -1.90 29.61
C ARG A 204 23.64 -1.36 29.48
N TRP A 205 23.45 -0.04 29.58
CA TRP A 205 22.16 0.58 29.34
C TRP A 205 21.71 0.36 27.89
N LEU A 206 22.60 0.61 26.90
CA LEU A 206 22.31 0.39 25.49
C LEU A 206 21.95 -1.07 25.21
N GLY A 207 22.70 -2.03 25.75
CA GLY A 207 22.42 -3.46 25.60
C GLY A 207 21.04 -3.86 26.16
N ARG A 208 20.67 -3.33 27.35
CA ARG A 208 19.33 -3.55 27.91
C ARG A 208 18.24 -2.89 27.07
N ALA A 209 18.44 -1.65 26.62
CA ALA A 209 17.49 -0.95 25.76
C ALA A 209 17.27 -1.68 24.42
N ALA A 210 18.35 -2.16 23.80
CA ALA A 210 18.29 -2.99 22.61
C ALA A 210 17.54 -4.32 22.86
N LEU A 211 17.75 -4.96 24.00
CA LEU A 211 17.03 -6.19 24.36
C LEU A 211 15.53 -5.95 24.51
N TYR A 212 15.14 -4.89 25.25
CA TYR A 212 13.73 -4.52 25.40
C TYR A 212 13.06 -4.13 24.08
N LEU A 213 13.80 -3.63 23.10
CA LEU A 213 13.31 -3.32 21.76
C LEU A 213 13.22 -4.58 20.91
N MET A 214 14.28 -5.40 20.86
CA MET A 214 14.41 -6.52 19.91
C MET A 214 13.58 -7.75 20.30
N VAL A 215 13.46 -8.06 21.60
CA VAL A 215 12.71 -9.25 22.04
C VAL A 215 11.23 -9.15 21.64
N PRO A 216 10.50 -8.05 21.91
CA PRO A 216 9.12 -7.92 21.48
C PRO A 216 8.96 -7.83 19.95
N PHE A 217 9.92 -7.23 19.24
CA PHE A 217 9.96 -7.24 17.78
C PHE A 217 9.98 -8.68 17.23
N LEU A 218 10.91 -9.49 17.71
CA LEU A 218 11.04 -10.89 17.31
C LEU A 218 9.84 -11.73 17.77
N ALA A 219 9.35 -11.51 18.99
CA ALA A 219 8.17 -12.19 19.52
C ALA A 219 6.88 -11.89 18.71
N THR A 220 6.81 -10.75 18.05
CA THR A 220 5.70 -10.41 17.16
C THR A 220 5.87 -10.99 15.77
N THR A 221 7.08 -10.98 15.20
CA THR A 221 7.32 -11.37 13.81
C THR A 221 7.56 -12.87 13.63
N LEU A 222 8.39 -13.48 14.49
CA LEU A 222 8.83 -14.86 14.31
C LEU A 222 7.71 -15.90 14.40
N PRO A 223 6.72 -15.83 15.33
CA PRO A 223 5.66 -16.82 15.39
C PRO A 223 4.81 -16.83 14.10
N VAL A 224 4.51 -15.65 13.54
CA VAL A 224 3.75 -15.54 12.29
C VAL A 224 4.57 -16.08 11.12
N ALA A 225 5.83 -15.68 10.98
CA ALA A 225 6.72 -16.17 9.94
C ALA A 225 6.93 -17.69 10.06
N ALA A 226 7.13 -18.22 11.27
CA ALA A 226 7.30 -19.66 11.52
C ALA A 226 6.04 -20.46 11.17
N TYR A 227 4.86 -19.94 11.51
CA TYR A 227 3.59 -20.60 11.16
C TYR A 227 3.44 -20.74 9.63
N PHE A 228 3.63 -19.67 8.88
CA PHE A 228 3.50 -19.73 7.42
C PHE A 228 4.64 -20.51 6.77
N ALA A 229 5.87 -20.42 7.28
CA ALA A 229 6.97 -21.26 6.82
C ALA A 229 6.71 -22.74 7.07
N TRP A 230 6.13 -23.10 8.20
CA TRP A 230 5.74 -24.49 8.49
C TRP A 230 4.63 -24.98 7.56
N LYS A 231 3.59 -24.16 7.34
CA LYS A 231 2.43 -24.54 6.52
C LYS A 231 2.74 -24.61 5.02
N ALA A 232 3.49 -23.63 4.49
CA ALA A 232 3.82 -23.57 3.07
C ALA A 232 5.08 -24.38 2.69
N GLY A 233 5.91 -24.70 3.68
CA GLY A 233 7.23 -25.27 3.51
C GLY A 233 8.32 -24.18 3.60
N PRO A 234 9.38 -24.39 4.45
CA PRO A 234 10.39 -23.38 4.72
C PRO A 234 11.11 -22.88 3.46
N ARG A 235 11.42 -23.78 2.52
CA ARG A 235 12.10 -23.43 1.27
C ARG A 235 11.25 -22.48 0.42
N LEU A 236 9.97 -22.79 0.26
CA LEU A 236 9.06 -21.98 -0.55
C LEU A 236 8.81 -20.61 0.10
N PHE A 237 8.58 -20.58 1.41
CA PHE A 237 8.43 -19.35 2.17
C PHE A 237 9.65 -18.42 2.02
N ILE A 238 10.87 -18.95 2.17
CA ILE A 238 12.11 -18.17 2.01
C ILE A 238 12.27 -17.71 0.56
N ASN A 239 11.97 -18.56 -0.42
CA ASN A 239 12.03 -18.19 -1.82
C ASN A 239 11.08 -17.02 -2.14
N CYS A 240 9.86 -17.04 -1.65
CA CYS A 240 8.91 -15.96 -1.85
C CYS A 240 9.31 -14.68 -1.12
N THR A 241 9.58 -14.75 0.19
CA THR A 241 9.70 -13.56 1.04
C THR A 241 11.10 -12.94 1.09
N VAL A 242 12.16 -13.66 0.71
CA VAL A 242 13.54 -13.20 0.77
C VAL A 242 14.20 -13.27 -0.60
N VAL A 243 14.28 -14.48 -1.21
CA VAL A 243 15.03 -14.67 -2.46
C VAL A 243 14.42 -13.86 -3.59
N PHE A 244 13.09 -13.85 -3.70
CA PHE A 244 12.39 -13.05 -4.71
C PHE A 244 12.71 -11.57 -4.60
N LEU A 245 12.67 -10.99 -3.40
CA LEU A 245 12.98 -9.58 -3.18
C LEU A 245 14.40 -9.20 -3.61
N VAL A 246 15.38 -10.05 -3.31
CA VAL A 246 16.78 -9.78 -3.63
C VAL A 246 17.10 -10.05 -5.10
N LYS A 247 16.55 -11.11 -5.67
CA LYS A 247 16.94 -11.59 -7.00
C LYS A 247 16.11 -11.01 -8.14
N TYR A 248 14.82 -10.81 -7.92
CA TYR A 248 13.87 -10.41 -8.98
C TYR A 248 13.31 -9.01 -8.75
N TRP A 249 12.75 -8.73 -7.58
CA TRP A 249 12.14 -7.44 -7.27
C TRP A 249 13.09 -6.26 -7.44
N SER A 250 14.35 -6.39 -6.98
CA SER A 250 15.35 -5.33 -7.09
C SER A 250 15.73 -4.99 -8.54
N LYS A 251 15.47 -5.89 -9.49
CA LYS A 251 15.73 -5.69 -10.91
C LYS A 251 14.53 -5.11 -11.66
N TRP A 252 13.32 -5.37 -11.18
CA TRP A 252 12.10 -4.88 -11.78
C TRP A 252 11.91 -3.38 -11.53
N PHE A 253 12.34 -2.89 -10.36
CA PHE A 253 12.29 -1.47 -10.09
C PHE A 253 13.46 -0.74 -10.73
N TRP A 254 13.12 0.22 -11.56
CA TRP A 254 14.04 1.16 -12.17
C TRP A 254 14.84 1.91 -11.10
N GLY A 255 16.07 2.21 -11.39
CA GLY A 255 16.92 2.97 -10.46
C GLY A 255 16.32 4.33 -10.11
N THR A 256 16.71 4.85 -8.96
CA THR A 256 16.22 6.11 -8.37
C THR A 256 16.08 7.25 -9.38
N PHE A 257 17.07 7.43 -10.26
CA PHE A 257 17.07 8.51 -11.27
C PHE A 257 15.96 8.34 -12.33
N TYR A 258 15.69 7.11 -12.73
CA TYR A 258 14.60 6.84 -13.67
C TYR A 258 13.23 7.19 -13.06
N VAL A 259 13.02 6.79 -11.81
CA VAL A 259 11.76 7.08 -11.09
C VAL A 259 11.55 8.59 -10.93
N TYR A 260 12.61 9.35 -10.62
CA TYR A 260 12.50 10.80 -10.55
C TYR A 260 12.12 11.43 -11.90
N GLY A 261 12.57 10.85 -13.02
CA GLY A 261 12.16 11.30 -14.35
C GLY A 261 10.73 10.88 -14.71
N ALA A 262 10.34 9.66 -14.36
CA ALA A 262 9.01 9.12 -14.67
C ALA A 262 7.87 9.80 -13.90
N ASP A 263 8.11 10.17 -12.64
CA ASP A 263 7.13 10.87 -11.81
C ASP A 263 7.12 12.40 -12.04
N LEU A 264 8.01 12.93 -12.90
CA LEU A 264 8.07 14.36 -13.20
C LEU A 264 6.84 14.76 -14.01
N PRO A 265 6.02 15.72 -13.55
CA PRO A 265 4.88 16.20 -14.32
C PRO A 265 5.32 16.81 -15.66
N ASP A 266 4.60 16.50 -16.72
CA ASP A 266 4.76 17.16 -17.99
C ASP A 266 4.42 18.66 -17.82
N PHE A 267 5.32 19.53 -18.24
CA PHE A 267 5.13 20.98 -18.12
C PHE A 267 4.73 21.55 -19.48
N ALA A 268 3.49 21.31 -19.87
CA ALA A 268 2.93 21.86 -21.12
C ALA A 268 2.15 23.17 -20.91
N SER A 269 1.66 23.42 -19.68
CA SER A 269 0.85 24.60 -19.38
C SER A 269 1.07 25.12 -17.94
N TRP A 270 0.66 26.38 -17.70
CA TRP A 270 0.68 26.99 -16.35
C TRP A 270 -0.24 26.27 -15.35
N LEU A 271 -1.20 25.49 -15.83
CA LEU A 271 -2.09 24.69 -14.97
C LEU A 271 -1.36 23.56 -14.27
N GLU A 272 -0.20 23.14 -14.78
CA GLU A 272 0.63 22.06 -14.21
C GLU A 272 1.64 22.54 -13.16
N VAL A 273 1.79 23.87 -13.00
CA VAL A 273 2.68 24.44 -11.98
C VAL A 273 2.41 23.91 -10.57
N PRO A 274 1.16 23.78 -10.09
CA PRO A 274 0.88 23.20 -8.78
C PRO A 274 1.40 21.75 -8.64
N ALA A 275 1.25 20.92 -9.67
CA ALA A 275 1.76 19.55 -9.68
C ALA A 275 3.29 19.51 -9.64
N LEU A 276 3.96 20.37 -10.42
CA LEU A 276 5.42 20.51 -10.39
C LEU A 276 5.92 20.99 -9.02
N LEU A 277 5.27 21.98 -8.40
CA LEU A 277 5.64 22.46 -7.06
C LEU A 277 5.45 21.36 -6.01
N LEU A 278 4.38 20.59 -6.11
CA LEU A 278 4.13 19.45 -5.22
C LEU A 278 5.18 18.36 -5.44
N TRP A 279 5.55 18.06 -6.69
CA TRP A 279 6.62 17.14 -7.01
C TRP A 279 7.95 17.58 -6.40
N ILE A 280 8.35 18.87 -6.58
CA ILE A 280 9.55 19.45 -5.97
C ILE A 280 9.51 19.31 -4.45
N PHE A 281 8.37 19.63 -3.84
CA PHE A 281 8.19 19.53 -2.40
C PHE A 281 8.39 18.10 -1.89
N MET A 282 7.76 17.11 -2.53
CA MET A 282 7.79 15.73 -2.09
C MET A 282 9.12 15.04 -2.41
N HIS A 283 9.63 15.18 -3.64
CA HIS A 283 10.83 14.46 -4.09
C HIS A 283 12.14 15.09 -3.67
N LEU A 284 12.19 16.40 -3.55
CA LEU A 284 13.41 17.13 -3.23
C LEU A 284 13.40 17.69 -1.81
N LEU A 285 12.40 18.50 -1.47
CA LEU A 285 12.42 19.22 -0.19
C LEU A 285 12.25 18.29 1.02
N LEU A 286 11.35 17.29 0.95
CA LEU A 286 11.14 16.38 2.09
C LEU A 286 12.39 15.56 2.44
N PRO A 287 13.12 14.93 1.50
CA PRO A 287 14.41 14.31 1.81
C PRO A 287 15.44 15.30 2.40
N PHE A 288 15.50 16.52 1.84
CA PHE A 288 16.41 17.56 2.32
C PHE A 288 16.10 18.08 3.74
N VAL A 289 14.88 17.93 4.20
CA VAL A 289 14.49 18.35 5.57
C VAL A 289 15.38 17.73 6.64
N TYR A 290 15.79 16.47 6.47
CA TYR A 290 16.67 15.79 7.43
C TYR A 290 18.07 16.44 7.49
N LEU A 291 18.61 16.83 6.34
CA LEU A 291 19.89 17.57 6.26
C LEU A 291 19.76 18.96 6.87
N LEU A 292 18.72 19.71 6.50
CA LEU A 292 18.43 21.04 7.06
C LEU A 292 18.25 20.97 8.57
N PHE A 293 17.51 19.99 9.06
CA PHE A 293 17.37 19.75 10.50
C PHE A 293 18.73 19.50 11.16
N TYR A 294 19.58 18.64 10.58
CA TYR A 294 20.90 18.34 11.14
C TYR A 294 21.78 19.59 11.23
N VAL A 295 21.82 20.41 10.17
CA VAL A 295 22.55 21.69 10.16
C VAL A 295 22.04 22.63 11.24
N GLN A 296 20.73 22.78 11.36
CA GLN A 296 20.09 23.64 12.36
C GLN A 296 20.30 23.11 13.78
N TYR A 297 20.22 21.80 13.97
CA TYR A 297 20.55 21.14 15.23
C TYR A 297 21.99 21.46 15.66
N ARG A 298 22.99 21.28 14.76
CA ARG A 298 24.40 21.55 15.05
C ARG A 298 24.65 22.99 15.47
N ARG A 299 23.93 23.96 14.87
CA ARG A 299 24.04 25.39 15.21
C ARG A 299 23.38 25.70 16.56
N ARG A 300 22.18 25.22 16.79
CA ARG A 300 21.35 25.57 17.95
C ARG A 300 21.70 24.76 19.21
N ALA A 301 22.09 23.50 19.08
CA ALA A 301 22.50 22.70 20.24
C ALA A 301 23.74 23.26 20.93
N LYS A 302 24.62 23.97 20.19
CA LYS A 302 25.74 24.71 20.78
C LYS A 302 25.27 25.99 21.53
N ALA A 303 24.27 26.67 21.00
CA ALA A 303 23.75 27.89 21.59
C ALA A 303 22.77 27.65 22.74
N HIS A 304 22.07 26.50 22.75
CA HIS A 304 21.05 26.13 23.73
C HIS A 304 21.21 24.69 24.16
N PRO A 305 22.26 24.36 24.92
CA PRO A 305 22.54 22.98 25.36
C PRO A 305 21.45 22.42 26.27
N ASP A 306 20.71 23.27 26.96
CA ASP A 306 19.68 22.89 27.93
C ASP A 306 18.34 22.49 27.28
N LYS A 307 18.18 22.68 25.97
CA LYS A 307 16.95 22.29 25.28
C LYS A 307 16.89 20.77 25.05
N PRO A 308 15.74 20.13 25.28
CA PRO A 308 15.57 18.70 25.03
C PRO A 308 15.47 18.42 23.52
N TRP A 309 16.60 18.11 22.89
CA TRP A 309 16.69 17.76 21.47
C TRP A 309 16.26 16.31 21.16
N ASP A 310 16.08 15.49 22.19
CA ASP A 310 15.89 14.04 22.08
C ASP A 310 14.72 13.67 21.17
N GLY A 311 13.57 14.35 21.35
CA GLY A 311 12.37 14.05 20.54
C GLY A 311 12.57 14.38 19.06
N ALA A 312 13.18 15.55 18.77
CA ALA A 312 13.45 15.96 17.40
C ALA A 312 14.49 15.05 16.72
N MET A 313 15.53 14.62 17.45
CA MET A 313 16.53 13.67 16.95
C MET A 313 15.95 12.28 16.72
N LEU A 314 15.03 11.82 17.57
CA LEU A 314 14.32 10.57 17.38
C LEU A 314 13.55 10.59 16.05
N ILE A 315 12.77 11.62 15.81
CA ILE A 315 12.00 11.78 14.56
C ILE A 315 12.95 11.88 13.36
N ALA A 316 14.03 12.66 13.48
CA ALA A 316 14.98 12.85 12.39
C ALA A 316 15.69 11.55 12.00
N ILE A 317 16.21 10.82 12.98
CA ILE A 317 16.95 9.57 12.72
C ILE A 317 15.99 8.50 12.17
N VAL A 318 14.87 8.25 12.84
CA VAL A 318 13.94 7.20 12.40
C VAL A 318 13.31 7.56 11.05
N GLY A 319 12.90 8.82 10.86
CA GLY A 319 12.37 9.29 9.59
C GLY A 319 13.38 9.18 8.44
N PHE A 320 14.64 9.50 8.69
CA PHE A 320 15.72 9.32 7.71
C PHE A 320 15.93 7.84 7.35
N PHE A 321 15.90 6.93 8.32
CA PHE A 321 15.97 5.49 8.05
C PHE A 321 14.75 5.01 7.24
N LEU A 322 13.54 5.47 7.55
CA LEU A 322 12.35 5.16 6.76
C LEU A 322 12.50 5.64 5.31
N PHE A 323 13.03 6.85 5.10
CA PHE A 323 13.34 7.37 3.78
C PHE A 323 14.40 6.52 3.05
N LEU A 324 15.50 6.14 3.72
CA LEU A 324 16.52 5.24 3.16
C LEU A 324 15.92 3.89 2.73
N GLY A 325 14.92 3.39 3.45
CA GLY A 325 14.23 2.15 3.11
C GLY A 325 13.47 2.17 1.78
N ILE A 326 13.19 3.36 1.23
CA ILE A 326 12.52 3.53 -0.07
C ILE A 326 13.40 4.20 -1.13
N ALA A 327 14.62 4.62 -0.77
CA ALA A 327 15.47 5.45 -1.62
C ALA A 327 15.89 4.79 -2.94
N PHE A 328 15.82 3.46 -3.03
CA PHE A 328 16.12 2.72 -4.26
C PHE A 328 15.01 2.85 -5.33
N SER A 329 13.78 3.18 -4.92
CA SER A 329 12.64 3.39 -5.81
C SER A 329 11.62 4.33 -5.13
N PRO A 330 11.89 5.65 -5.09
CA PRO A 330 11.10 6.64 -4.37
C PRO A 330 9.91 7.11 -5.20
N VAL A 331 9.09 6.21 -5.70
CA VAL A 331 7.83 6.52 -6.37
C VAL A 331 6.88 7.24 -5.43
N TRP A 332 5.94 8.01 -5.98
CA TRP A 332 5.05 8.92 -5.28
C TRP A 332 4.42 8.31 -4.00
N PHE A 333 3.70 7.20 -4.11
CA PHE A 333 3.03 6.58 -2.98
C PHE A 333 3.99 6.11 -1.86
N ARG A 334 5.23 5.71 -2.21
CA ARG A 334 6.25 5.34 -1.22
C ARG A 334 6.79 6.56 -0.49
N LEU A 335 7.04 7.66 -1.20
CA LEU A 335 7.46 8.92 -0.60
C LEU A 335 6.42 9.43 0.39
N ILE A 336 5.15 9.49 -0.02
CA ILE A 336 4.05 9.91 0.85
C ILE A 336 4.00 9.03 2.10
N SER A 337 4.15 7.72 1.94
CA SER A 337 4.04 6.79 3.05
C SER A 337 5.15 6.94 4.11
N VAL A 338 6.27 7.60 3.80
CA VAL A 338 7.34 7.92 4.76
C VAL A 338 7.45 9.42 5.06
N ALA A 339 6.57 10.25 4.50
CA ALA A 339 6.58 11.70 4.67
C ALA A 339 6.24 12.22 6.09
N PRO A 340 5.40 11.56 6.92
CA PRO A 340 4.95 12.14 8.18
C PRO A 340 6.07 12.66 9.11
N PRO A 341 7.17 11.93 9.37
CA PRO A 341 8.30 12.44 10.16
C PRO A 341 8.95 13.68 9.55
N ALA A 342 9.13 13.70 8.22
CA ALA A 342 9.71 14.84 7.50
C ALA A 342 8.82 16.08 7.57
N LEU A 343 7.49 15.93 7.44
CA LEU A 343 6.53 17.02 7.57
C LEU A 343 6.53 17.63 8.97
N ILE A 344 6.66 16.82 10.02
CA ILE A 344 6.79 17.32 11.40
C ILE A 344 8.05 18.17 11.54
N LEU A 345 9.20 17.70 11.03
CA LEU A 345 10.45 18.44 11.05
C LEU A 345 10.40 19.69 10.17
N TYR A 346 9.74 19.63 9.00
CA TYR A 346 9.53 20.76 8.12
C TYR A 346 8.77 21.89 8.84
N VAL A 347 7.64 21.58 9.47
CA VAL A 347 6.88 22.58 10.24
C VAL A 347 7.70 23.12 11.43
N TRP A 348 8.47 22.26 12.09
CA TRP A 348 9.38 22.68 13.16
C TRP A 348 10.46 23.65 12.64
N LEU A 349 11.03 23.42 11.45
CA LEU A 349 12.02 24.31 10.84
C LEU A 349 11.42 25.67 10.51
N ILE A 350 10.27 25.72 9.85
CA ILE A 350 9.63 27.00 9.49
C ILE A 350 9.15 27.78 10.72
N GLN A 351 8.72 27.13 11.79
CA GLN A 351 8.31 27.81 13.04
C GLN A 351 9.49 28.44 13.77
N SER A 352 10.70 27.99 13.53
CA SER A 352 11.88 28.36 14.31
C SER A 352 12.59 29.61 13.85
N GLU A 353 12.27 30.21 12.70
CA GLU A 353 12.91 31.39 12.09
C GLU A 353 12.10 32.70 12.35
N THR A 354 12.74 33.89 12.40
CA THR A 354 12.18 35.03 13.13
C THR A 354 11.22 35.99 12.41
N LYS A 355 11.06 36.02 11.08
CA LYS A 355 10.07 36.88 10.39
C LYS A 355 9.38 36.24 9.17
N ALA A 356 10.07 35.49 8.33
CA ALA A 356 9.50 34.77 7.20
C ALA A 356 8.53 33.63 7.61
N PRO A 357 8.61 33.04 8.81
CA PRO A 357 7.88 31.85 9.24
C PRO A 357 6.37 32.02 9.31
N ARG A 358 5.88 33.18 9.69
CA ARG A 358 4.41 33.36 9.82
C ARG A 358 3.71 33.24 8.47
N VAL A 359 4.27 33.87 7.44
CA VAL A 359 3.71 33.82 6.07
C VAL A 359 3.77 32.39 5.56
N LEU A 360 4.92 31.71 5.67
CA LEU A 360 5.08 30.31 5.25
C LEU A 360 4.14 29.36 6.00
N THR A 361 3.96 29.59 7.30
CA THR A 361 3.01 28.81 8.11
C THR A 361 1.56 28.99 7.65
N HIS A 362 1.14 30.23 7.36
CA HIS A 362 -0.20 30.52 6.84
C HIS A 362 -0.39 29.95 5.44
N LEU A 363 0.61 30.09 4.55
CA LEU A 363 0.57 29.46 3.23
C LEU A 363 0.46 27.92 3.32
N ALA A 364 1.22 27.28 4.21
CA ALA A 364 1.13 25.83 4.43
C ALA A 364 -0.25 25.41 4.94
N TRP A 365 -0.88 26.20 5.84
CA TRP A 365 -2.25 25.95 6.29
C TRP A 365 -3.25 26.08 5.14
N ILE A 366 -3.17 27.16 4.37
CA ILE A 366 -4.04 27.39 3.22
C ILE A 366 -3.89 26.26 2.22
N LEU A 367 -2.66 25.90 1.86
CA LEU A 367 -2.37 24.83 0.91
C LEU A 367 -2.92 23.48 1.37
N GLY A 368 -2.64 23.09 2.62
CA GLY A 368 -3.07 21.78 3.13
C GLY A 368 -4.60 21.68 3.26
N LEU A 369 -5.28 22.71 3.77
CA LEU A 369 -6.73 22.73 3.88
C LEU A 369 -7.40 22.83 2.51
N PHE A 370 -6.88 23.67 1.62
CA PHE A 370 -7.38 23.81 0.26
C PHE A 370 -7.28 22.50 -0.49
N ALA A 371 -6.13 21.82 -0.47
CA ALA A 371 -5.94 20.54 -1.12
C ALA A 371 -6.94 19.48 -0.59
N LEU A 372 -7.08 19.37 0.73
CA LEU A 372 -8.03 18.43 1.37
C LEU A 372 -9.48 18.70 0.96
N LEU A 373 -9.91 19.97 1.00
CA LEU A 373 -11.28 20.35 0.64
C LEU A 373 -11.54 20.23 -0.86
N CYS A 374 -10.58 20.62 -1.70
CA CYS A 374 -10.70 20.48 -3.15
C CYS A 374 -10.82 19.01 -3.56
N GLN A 375 -10.00 18.11 -3.00
CA GLN A 375 -10.09 16.69 -3.30
C GLN A 375 -11.48 16.15 -2.98
N SER A 376 -11.98 16.41 -1.77
CA SER A 376 -13.33 15.98 -1.38
C SER A 376 -14.42 16.59 -2.29
N ALA A 377 -14.29 17.86 -2.67
CA ALA A 377 -15.22 18.50 -3.60
C ALA A 377 -15.18 17.86 -4.97
N LEU A 378 -13.99 17.61 -5.54
CA LEU A 378 -13.82 16.97 -6.85
C LEU A 378 -14.41 15.56 -6.86
N VAL A 379 -14.17 14.76 -5.84
CA VAL A 379 -14.73 13.42 -5.70
C VAL A 379 -16.27 13.47 -5.64
N GLN A 380 -16.83 14.42 -4.90
CA GLN A 380 -18.30 14.52 -4.72
C GLN A 380 -19.04 15.19 -5.88
N THR A 381 -18.37 15.98 -6.70
CA THR A 381 -18.99 16.71 -7.83
C THR A 381 -18.57 16.20 -9.21
N GLY A 382 -17.50 15.40 -9.27
CA GLY A 382 -16.98 14.83 -10.49
C GLY A 382 -17.92 13.78 -11.13
N TRP A 383 -17.54 13.32 -12.30
CA TRP A 383 -18.24 12.24 -12.98
C TRP A 383 -18.23 10.96 -12.14
N ARG A 384 -19.30 10.19 -12.18
CA ARG A 384 -19.43 8.91 -11.51
C ARG A 384 -20.45 7.99 -12.18
N GLY A 385 -20.10 6.72 -12.24
CA GLY A 385 -21.00 5.63 -12.61
C GLY A 385 -21.23 4.70 -11.41
N TYR A 386 -22.40 4.10 -11.31
CA TYR A 386 -22.72 3.15 -10.26
C TYR A 386 -22.85 1.75 -10.83
N ILE A 387 -22.23 0.78 -10.17
CA ILE A 387 -22.39 -0.63 -10.46
C ILE A 387 -23.05 -1.35 -9.29
N GLU A 388 -23.93 -2.30 -9.61
CA GLU A 388 -24.46 -3.26 -8.64
C GLU A 388 -23.65 -4.55 -8.82
N SER A 389 -22.88 -4.90 -7.82
CA SER A 389 -21.95 -6.04 -7.83
C SER A 389 -22.26 -7.01 -6.69
N PRO A 390 -21.71 -8.24 -6.68
CA PRO A 390 -21.86 -9.16 -5.57
C PRO A 390 -21.39 -8.62 -4.22
N THR A 391 -20.45 -7.68 -4.22
CA THR A 391 -19.93 -7.03 -3.00
C THR A 391 -20.75 -5.82 -2.58
N GLY A 392 -21.77 -5.45 -3.34
CA GLY A 392 -22.69 -4.34 -3.10
C GLY A 392 -22.57 -3.22 -4.14
N ARG A 393 -23.41 -2.20 -3.96
CA ARG A 393 -23.39 -1.01 -4.80
C ARG A 393 -22.11 -0.22 -4.60
N THR A 394 -21.44 0.14 -5.71
CA THR A 394 -20.14 0.81 -5.70
C THR A 394 -20.14 1.94 -6.75
N ALA A 395 -19.50 3.06 -6.40
CA ALA A 395 -19.26 4.17 -7.31
C ALA A 395 -17.89 4.05 -7.97
N LEU A 396 -17.84 4.22 -9.28
CA LEU A 396 -16.62 4.35 -10.09
C LEU A 396 -16.49 5.82 -10.50
N LEU A 397 -15.30 6.37 -10.40
CA LEU A 397 -15.03 7.79 -10.71
C LEU A 397 -14.44 7.98 -12.11
N ASP A 398 -14.09 6.89 -12.80
CA ASP A 398 -13.54 6.90 -14.15
C ASP A 398 -14.53 6.27 -15.14
N PRO A 399 -14.92 6.98 -16.23
CA PRO A 399 -15.80 6.46 -17.27
C PRO A 399 -15.29 5.19 -17.94
N ALA A 400 -13.98 5.08 -18.17
CA ALA A 400 -13.37 3.92 -18.82
C ALA A 400 -13.47 2.67 -17.95
N HIS A 401 -13.17 2.78 -16.65
CA HIS A 401 -13.41 1.71 -15.68
C HIS A 401 -14.88 1.32 -15.63
N TYR A 402 -15.79 2.30 -15.63
CA TYR A 402 -17.22 2.02 -15.63
C TYR A 402 -17.67 1.22 -16.86
N GLU A 403 -17.19 1.57 -18.07
CA GLU A 403 -17.49 0.84 -19.29
C GLU A 403 -17.01 -0.62 -19.19
N LYS A 404 -15.77 -0.82 -18.72
CA LYS A 404 -15.18 -2.15 -18.51
C LYS A 404 -16.00 -3.00 -17.55
N TYR A 405 -16.32 -2.47 -16.37
CA TYR A 405 -17.11 -3.19 -15.37
C TYR A 405 -18.54 -3.49 -15.84
N GLN A 406 -19.19 -2.58 -16.55
CA GLN A 406 -20.50 -2.81 -17.15
C GLN A 406 -20.47 -3.93 -18.20
N TRP A 407 -19.41 -4.00 -18.99
CA TRP A 407 -19.23 -5.08 -19.97
C TRP A 407 -18.99 -6.41 -19.26
N LEU A 408 -18.11 -6.46 -18.27
CA LEU A 408 -17.81 -7.66 -17.50
C LEU A 408 -19.05 -8.20 -16.76
N LEU A 409 -19.83 -7.35 -16.10
CA LEU A 409 -21.08 -7.74 -15.43
C LEU A 409 -22.10 -8.40 -16.37
N LYS A 410 -22.06 -8.06 -17.66
CA LYS A 410 -22.93 -8.69 -18.69
C LYS A 410 -22.38 -10.04 -19.19
N HIS A 411 -21.07 -10.25 -19.09
CA HIS A 411 -20.40 -11.39 -19.70
C HIS A 411 -19.83 -12.39 -18.69
N THR A 412 -19.84 -12.08 -17.41
CA THR A 412 -19.35 -12.97 -16.34
C THR A 412 -20.38 -13.09 -15.22
N HIS A 413 -20.25 -14.16 -14.43
CA HIS A 413 -21.08 -14.39 -13.24
C HIS A 413 -20.19 -14.58 -12.00
N PRO A 414 -20.69 -14.26 -10.80
CA PRO A 414 -19.97 -14.56 -9.57
C PRO A 414 -19.59 -16.03 -9.49
N GLY A 415 -18.32 -16.30 -9.19
CA GLY A 415 -17.78 -17.65 -9.14
C GLY A 415 -17.18 -18.15 -10.45
N ASP A 416 -17.35 -17.44 -11.56
CA ASP A 416 -16.67 -17.79 -12.82
C ASP A 416 -15.16 -17.67 -12.67
N PHE A 417 -14.42 -18.61 -13.28
CA PHE A 417 -12.98 -18.46 -13.46
C PHE A 417 -12.72 -17.41 -14.54
N PHE A 418 -11.85 -16.48 -14.18
CA PHE A 418 -11.46 -15.34 -14.99
C PHE A 418 -9.96 -15.14 -14.86
N PHE A 419 -9.28 -14.64 -15.87
CA PHE A 419 -7.88 -14.29 -15.75
C PHE A 419 -7.61 -12.90 -16.31
N GLN A 420 -6.98 -12.06 -15.50
CA GLN A 420 -6.53 -10.72 -15.88
C GLN A 420 -5.01 -10.71 -15.92
N ALA A 421 -4.46 -10.42 -17.09
CA ALA A 421 -3.03 -10.21 -17.24
C ALA A 421 -2.68 -8.77 -16.87
N PHE A 422 -1.63 -8.56 -16.09
CA PHE A 422 -1.09 -7.29 -15.63
C PHE A 422 -1.76 -6.69 -14.39
N ASP A 423 -3.06 -6.89 -14.18
CA ASP A 423 -3.79 -6.34 -13.04
C ASP A 423 -4.67 -7.41 -12.35
N CYS A 424 -5.38 -7.06 -11.28
CA CYS A 424 -6.27 -7.97 -10.55
C CYS A 424 -7.51 -7.25 -9.96
N ASP A 425 -7.91 -6.15 -10.55
CA ASP A 425 -8.92 -5.24 -10.01
C ASP A 425 -10.33 -5.83 -10.01
N GLU A 426 -10.68 -6.65 -10.98
CA GLU A 426 -12.04 -7.11 -11.22
C GLU A 426 -12.50 -8.21 -10.26
N TYR A 427 -11.57 -9.02 -9.74
CA TYR A 427 -11.91 -10.20 -8.94
C TYR A 427 -12.75 -9.88 -7.71
N PHE A 428 -12.32 -8.86 -6.95
CA PHE A 428 -12.97 -8.52 -5.69
C PHE A 428 -14.41 -8.04 -5.90
N LEU A 429 -14.61 -7.05 -6.78
CA LEU A 429 -15.94 -6.47 -7.00
C LEU A 429 -16.90 -7.44 -7.65
N LEU A 430 -16.44 -8.17 -8.66
CA LEU A 430 -17.28 -9.06 -9.47
C LEU A 430 -17.44 -10.47 -8.87
N GLY A 431 -16.73 -10.76 -7.78
CA GLY A 431 -16.75 -12.09 -7.15
C GLY A 431 -16.19 -13.19 -8.04
N LEU A 432 -15.24 -12.84 -8.92
CA LEU A 432 -14.61 -13.78 -9.86
C LEU A 432 -13.51 -14.59 -9.15
N GLN A 433 -13.18 -15.74 -9.73
CA GLN A 433 -12.14 -16.63 -9.23
C GLN A 433 -10.90 -16.55 -10.12
N ASP A 434 -9.75 -16.28 -9.51
CA ASP A 434 -8.46 -16.37 -10.18
C ASP A 434 -7.96 -17.82 -10.14
N PRO A 435 -7.74 -18.47 -11.32
CA PRO A 435 -7.29 -19.84 -11.39
C PRO A 435 -5.79 -20.00 -11.12
N ALA A 436 -5.00 -18.93 -11.27
CA ALA A 436 -3.55 -18.99 -11.33
C ALA A 436 -2.88 -18.86 -9.95
N GLU A 437 -1.62 -19.31 -9.88
CA GLU A 437 -0.75 -19.10 -8.73
C GLU A 437 -0.40 -17.62 -8.57
N VAL A 438 -0.21 -16.88 -9.68
CA VAL A 438 0.09 -15.45 -9.69
C VAL A 438 -1.18 -14.65 -9.96
N ALA A 439 -1.41 -13.61 -9.18
CA ALA A 439 -2.59 -12.76 -9.34
C ALA A 439 -2.58 -11.97 -10.65
N PHE A 440 -1.40 -11.74 -11.22
CA PHE A 440 -1.20 -11.04 -12.49
C PHE A 440 0.14 -11.44 -13.13
N VAL A 441 0.24 -11.26 -14.44
CA VAL A 441 1.47 -11.48 -15.21
C VAL A 441 2.10 -10.13 -15.53
N THR A 442 3.41 -10.03 -15.38
CA THR A 442 4.19 -8.87 -15.78
C THR A 442 5.26 -9.26 -16.81
N ASP A 443 6.20 -8.38 -17.06
CA ASP A 443 7.37 -8.70 -17.89
C ASP A 443 8.25 -9.80 -17.25
N SER A 444 9.15 -10.36 -18.03
CA SER A 444 9.99 -11.50 -17.67
C SER A 444 10.93 -11.28 -16.48
N THR A 445 11.07 -10.05 -15.98
CA THR A 445 11.92 -9.74 -14.83
C THR A 445 11.22 -9.99 -13.50
N TYR A 446 9.91 -9.83 -13.47
CA TYR A 446 9.08 -10.06 -12.28
C TYR A 446 8.39 -11.42 -12.35
N THR A 447 7.61 -11.66 -13.42
CA THR A 447 6.92 -12.95 -13.61
C THR A 447 7.86 -13.93 -14.32
N ARG A 448 8.19 -15.01 -13.64
CA ARG A 448 9.09 -16.03 -14.15
C ARG A 448 8.41 -16.88 -15.23
N PRO A 449 9.18 -17.45 -16.19
CA PRO A 449 8.60 -18.30 -17.24
C PRO A 449 7.76 -19.46 -16.71
N GLU A 450 8.18 -20.09 -15.60
CA GLU A 450 7.42 -21.16 -14.96
C GLU A 450 6.08 -20.69 -14.39
N GLN A 451 5.97 -19.44 -13.95
CA GLN A 451 4.71 -18.86 -13.47
C GLN A 451 3.77 -18.52 -14.64
N VAL A 452 4.32 -18.04 -15.76
CA VAL A 452 3.54 -17.84 -16.99
C VAL A 452 2.97 -19.18 -17.49
N GLN A 453 3.79 -20.24 -17.49
CA GLN A 453 3.33 -21.58 -17.88
C GLN A 453 2.27 -22.11 -16.93
N ASN A 454 2.47 -21.95 -15.61
CA ASN A 454 1.44 -22.31 -14.62
C ASN A 454 0.11 -21.58 -14.86
N ALA A 455 0.15 -20.28 -15.17
CA ALA A 455 -1.07 -19.52 -15.49
C ALA A 455 -1.77 -20.09 -16.72
N ILE A 456 -1.05 -20.42 -17.79
CA ILE A 456 -1.59 -21.08 -19.01
C ILE A 456 -2.22 -22.43 -18.65
N ASP A 457 -1.51 -23.28 -17.91
CA ASP A 457 -1.97 -24.62 -17.53
C ASP A 457 -3.26 -24.54 -16.69
N MET A 458 -3.34 -23.56 -15.78
CA MET A 458 -4.51 -23.37 -14.93
C MET A 458 -5.71 -22.78 -15.69
N ILE A 459 -5.46 -21.88 -16.64
CA ILE A 459 -6.48 -21.35 -17.56
C ILE A 459 -7.05 -22.49 -18.42
N GLU A 460 -6.21 -23.38 -18.92
CA GLU A 460 -6.67 -24.58 -19.65
C GLU A 460 -7.45 -25.54 -18.75
N LYS A 461 -6.92 -25.86 -17.58
CA LYS A 461 -7.55 -26.76 -16.62
C LYS A 461 -8.96 -26.31 -16.23
N HIS A 462 -9.14 -25.01 -15.99
CA HIS A 462 -10.43 -24.43 -15.58
C HIS A 462 -11.29 -23.98 -16.76
N GLN A 463 -10.81 -24.17 -18.01
CA GLN A 463 -11.53 -23.78 -19.24
C GLN A 463 -11.99 -22.32 -19.16
N VAL A 464 -11.10 -21.42 -18.74
CA VAL A 464 -11.39 -20.02 -18.53
C VAL A 464 -11.95 -19.43 -19.82
N ARG A 465 -13.16 -18.87 -19.75
CA ARG A 465 -13.87 -18.38 -20.92
C ARG A 465 -13.39 -17.00 -21.35
N ILE A 466 -13.17 -16.09 -20.40
CA ILE A 466 -12.77 -14.70 -20.66
C ILE A 466 -11.41 -14.45 -20.00
N VAL A 467 -10.49 -13.89 -20.79
CA VAL A 467 -9.18 -13.41 -20.36
C VAL A 467 -9.08 -11.93 -20.73
N MET A 468 -8.63 -11.10 -19.78
CA MET A 468 -8.25 -9.72 -20.05
C MET A 468 -6.75 -9.64 -20.32
N TRP A 469 -6.37 -9.03 -21.43
CA TRP A 469 -5.00 -8.74 -21.80
C TRP A 469 -4.71 -7.25 -21.68
N SER A 470 -3.56 -6.87 -21.16
CA SER A 470 -3.12 -5.48 -21.14
C SER A 470 -2.02 -5.24 -22.19
N ALA A 471 -2.21 -4.27 -23.05
CA ALA A 471 -1.23 -3.85 -24.05
C ALA A 471 0.06 -3.29 -23.42
N TRP A 472 0.04 -2.98 -22.13
CA TRP A 472 1.27 -2.66 -21.40
C TRP A 472 2.29 -3.81 -21.38
N LEU A 473 1.84 -5.05 -21.58
CA LEU A 473 2.72 -6.22 -21.67
C LEU A 473 3.33 -6.39 -23.08
N ASP A 474 2.80 -5.72 -24.07
CA ASP A 474 3.34 -5.73 -25.45
C ASP A 474 4.53 -4.75 -25.59
N VAL A 475 4.76 -3.87 -24.61
CA VAL A 475 5.87 -2.91 -24.63
C VAL A 475 7.02 -3.43 -23.74
N PRO A 476 8.21 -3.73 -24.32
CA PRO A 476 9.37 -4.17 -23.53
C PRO A 476 9.79 -3.07 -22.54
N ARG A 477 9.76 -3.35 -21.25
CA ARG A 477 10.15 -2.39 -20.19
C ARG A 477 11.59 -2.53 -19.72
N SER A 478 12.25 -3.65 -20.05
CA SER A 478 13.62 -3.90 -19.59
C SER A 478 14.64 -3.42 -20.62
N PRO A 479 15.65 -2.59 -20.24
CA PRO A 479 16.79 -2.30 -21.10
C PRO A 479 17.53 -3.61 -21.44
N GLY A 480 17.55 -3.99 -22.72
CA GLY A 480 18.17 -5.22 -23.19
C GLY A 480 17.24 -6.42 -23.39
N ALA A 481 15.95 -6.29 -23.13
CA ALA A 481 14.97 -7.24 -23.67
C ALA A 481 14.96 -7.06 -25.21
N ASP A 482 15.24 -8.17 -25.91
CA ASP A 482 15.15 -8.18 -27.38
C ASP A 482 13.68 -7.92 -27.73
N GLY A 483 13.35 -6.70 -28.17
CA GLY A 483 11.98 -6.23 -28.41
C GLY A 483 11.26 -6.95 -29.55
N SER A 484 11.83 -8.07 -30.02
CA SER A 484 11.32 -8.86 -31.15
C SER A 484 10.48 -10.07 -30.72
N ALA A 485 10.53 -10.50 -29.45
CA ALA A 485 9.80 -11.67 -28.99
C ALA A 485 8.50 -11.28 -28.29
N GLU A 486 7.38 -11.65 -28.91
CA GLU A 486 6.04 -11.51 -28.31
C GLU A 486 5.97 -12.27 -26.97
N HIS A 487 5.25 -11.71 -25.98
CA HIS A 487 5.08 -12.34 -24.68
C HIS A 487 4.47 -13.75 -24.82
N PRO A 488 5.02 -14.81 -24.18
CA PRO A 488 4.55 -16.19 -24.37
C PRO A 488 3.06 -16.39 -24.10
N PHE A 489 2.50 -15.65 -23.14
CA PHE A 489 1.08 -15.66 -22.85
C PHE A 489 0.25 -15.05 -23.99
N ARG A 490 0.75 -14.02 -24.68
CA ARG A 490 0.10 -13.42 -25.85
C ARG A 490 0.03 -14.40 -27.02
N VAL A 491 1.12 -15.15 -27.25
CA VAL A 491 1.16 -16.23 -28.26
C VAL A 491 0.08 -17.29 -27.98
N TYR A 492 -0.02 -17.72 -26.71
CA TYR A 492 -1.06 -18.65 -26.28
C TYR A 492 -2.47 -18.09 -26.51
N LEU A 493 -2.74 -16.82 -26.14
CA LEU A 493 -4.04 -16.19 -26.38
C LEU A 493 -4.44 -16.21 -27.84
N ARG A 494 -3.55 -15.83 -28.77
CA ARG A 494 -3.84 -15.83 -30.20
C ARG A 494 -4.15 -17.21 -30.76
N ALA A 495 -3.59 -18.27 -30.17
CA ALA A 495 -3.85 -19.64 -30.61
C ALA A 495 -5.20 -20.18 -30.12
N HIS A 496 -5.65 -19.77 -28.93
CA HIS A 496 -6.78 -20.40 -28.24
C HIS A 496 -7.98 -19.49 -28.01
N TYR A 497 -7.83 -18.17 -28.23
CA TYR A 497 -8.84 -17.15 -27.97
C TYR A 497 -8.94 -16.20 -29.17
N HIS A 498 -10.03 -15.43 -29.21
CA HIS A 498 -10.20 -14.30 -30.14
C HIS A 498 -10.61 -13.05 -29.38
N PRO A 499 -10.19 -11.85 -29.83
CA PRO A 499 -10.56 -10.59 -29.19
C PRO A 499 -12.04 -10.30 -29.41
N VAL A 500 -12.74 -9.89 -28.36
CA VAL A 500 -14.18 -9.59 -28.39
C VAL A 500 -14.49 -8.14 -28.06
N LYS A 501 -13.62 -7.47 -27.29
CA LYS A 501 -13.82 -6.06 -26.92
C LYS A 501 -12.48 -5.42 -26.59
N GLY A 502 -12.21 -4.23 -27.13
CA GLY A 502 -11.13 -3.34 -26.71
C GLY A 502 -11.64 -2.29 -25.72
N PHE A 503 -10.76 -1.93 -24.78
CA PHE A 503 -10.92 -0.83 -23.84
C PHE A 503 -9.72 0.10 -24.02
N ASP A 504 -9.77 0.92 -25.07
CA ASP A 504 -8.62 1.68 -25.57
C ASP A 504 -8.06 2.65 -24.52
N ASP A 505 -8.92 3.31 -23.75
CA ASP A 505 -8.52 4.24 -22.70
C ASP A 505 -7.75 3.56 -21.54
N GLN A 506 -7.86 2.22 -21.43
CA GLN A 506 -7.16 1.43 -20.40
C GLN A 506 -6.06 0.54 -20.98
N PHE A 507 -5.85 0.57 -22.28
CA PHE A 507 -4.92 -0.32 -22.98
C PHE A 507 -5.20 -1.80 -22.71
N GLU A 508 -6.49 -2.18 -22.61
CA GLU A 508 -6.91 -3.55 -22.29
C GLU A 508 -7.81 -4.14 -23.39
N GLU A 509 -7.73 -5.45 -23.52
CA GLU A 509 -8.51 -6.23 -24.48
C GLU A 509 -9.15 -7.42 -23.79
N ALA A 510 -10.46 -7.62 -23.96
CA ALA A 510 -11.13 -8.85 -23.56
C ALA A 510 -11.03 -9.90 -24.70
N TRP A 511 -10.59 -11.08 -24.32
CA TRP A 511 -10.44 -12.24 -25.20
C TRP A 511 -11.37 -13.36 -24.75
N GLU A 512 -12.15 -13.94 -25.68
CA GLU A 512 -13.03 -15.05 -25.42
C GLU A 512 -12.45 -16.35 -26.01
N ARG A 513 -12.55 -17.44 -25.27
CA ARG A 513 -12.06 -18.77 -25.70
C ARG A 513 -12.75 -19.19 -26.99
N ASN A 514 -11.95 -19.66 -27.95
CA ASN A 514 -12.46 -20.25 -29.18
C ASN A 514 -13.33 -21.47 -28.84
N ARG A 515 -14.53 -21.55 -29.40
CA ARG A 515 -15.36 -22.75 -29.28
C ARG A 515 -14.58 -23.91 -29.91
N GLN A 516 -14.30 -24.94 -29.15
CA GLN A 516 -13.85 -26.19 -29.75
C GLN A 516 -14.98 -26.66 -30.66
N GLU A 517 -14.73 -26.75 -31.96
CA GLU A 517 -15.58 -27.52 -32.85
C GLU A 517 -15.55 -28.96 -32.32
N VAL A 518 -16.62 -29.38 -31.64
CA VAL A 518 -16.82 -30.79 -31.30
C VAL A 518 -16.89 -31.48 -32.64
N SER A 519 -15.80 -32.13 -33.02
CA SER A 519 -15.74 -32.91 -34.23
C SER A 519 -16.85 -33.95 -34.15
N LEU A 520 -17.83 -33.88 -35.00
CA LEU A 520 -18.90 -34.85 -35.11
C LEU A 520 -18.38 -36.31 -35.33
N ARG A 521 -17.06 -36.47 -35.48
CA ARG A 521 -16.37 -37.77 -35.52
C ARG A 521 -16.29 -38.45 -34.16
N ASP A 522 -16.32 -37.72 -33.03
CA ASP A 522 -16.23 -38.32 -31.70
C ASP A 522 -17.59 -38.79 -31.16
N ILE A 523 -18.69 -38.40 -31.81
CA ILE A 523 -20.05 -38.86 -31.45
C ILE A 523 -20.41 -40.18 -32.16
N ALA A 524 -19.64 -40.59 -33.16
CA ALA A 524 -19.99 -41.73 -34.04
C ALA A 524 -19.44 -43.09 -33.60
N ILE A 525 -18.80 -43.23 -32.46
CA ILE A 525 -18.26 -44.52 -31.99
C ILE A 525 -18.79 -44.83 -30.59
N SER A 526 -20.08 -45.16 -30.50
CA SER A 526 -20.60 -46.01 -29.43
C SER A 526 -21.38 -47.16 -30.11
N PRO A 527 -20.83 -48.37 -30.25
CA PRO A 527 -21.60 -49.51 -30.78
C PRO A 527 -22.64 -49.89 -29.74
N GLN A 528 -23.91 -49.77 -30.10
CA GLN A 528 -25.01 -50.44 -29.41
C GLN A 528 -24.78 -51.95 -29.38
N SER A 529 -24.37 -52.49 -28.24
CA SER A 529 -24.44 -53.92 -28.01
C SER A 529 -25.78 -54.24 -27.38
N THR A 530 -26.80 -54.43 -28.23
CA THR A 530 -28.01 -55.16 -27.88
C THR A 530 -27.74 -56.65 -28.00
N LYS A 531 -27.61 -57.36 -26.88
CA LYS A 531 -27.88 -58.81 -26.84
C LYS A 531 -29.07 -59.07 -25.92
N PRO A 532 -30.12 -59.76 -26.40
CA PRO A 532 -31.22 -60.20 -25.56
C PRO A 532 -30.79 -61.44 -24.77
N GLN A 533 -30.90 -61.41 -23.46
CA GLN A 533 -30.86 -62.60 -22.63
C GLN A 533 -32.25 -63.25 -22.57
N ALA A 534 -32.37 -64.48 -23.10
CA ALA A 534 -33.50 -65.36 -22.87
C ALA A 534 -33.43 -65.92 -21.44
N ARG A 535 -34.58 -66.04 -20.82
CA ARG A 535 -34.81 -66.81 -19.60
C ARG A 535 -34.96 -68.33 -19.95
N PRO A 536 -34.75 -69.20 -18.98
CA PRO A 536 -35.85 -69.68 -18.15
C PRO A 536 -35.72 -69.38 -16.66
#